data_d8113300c4acf050d9b3c695ef418ea1
#
_entry.id   d8113300c4acf050d9b3c695ef418ea1
#
_cell.length_a   1.000
_cell.length_b   1.000
_cell.length_c   1.000
_cell.angle_alpha   90.00
_cell.angle_beta   90.00
_cell.angle_gamma   90.00
#
_symmetry.space_group_name_H-M   'P 1'
#
loop_
_entity.id
_entity.type
_entity.pdbx_description
1 polymer ?
#
loop_
_entity_poly.entity_id
_entity_poly.type
_entity_poly.pdbx_seq_one_letter_code
_entity_poly.pdbx_strand_id
1 'polypeptide(L)'
;MKKNDKITVITCAAAFALNVALFSVKLYVGLCANSISIYSDAVNNMFDSLSGLAAFICFAALLSSSSEGSRAIIKKAEQFFSFVMSVIILLTGLYFAYNSLERLFYPTPISYLTRYLVMLIVTVAVKFVMFFAYRGVYRITGSPIIKVMAADSISHC
;
A
#
# COMPACT_ATOMS: atom_id res chain seq x y z
N MET A 1 -14.35 11.15 20.68
CA MET A 1 -13.33 10.20 20.22
C MET A 1 -12.59 9.62 21.40
N LYS A 2 -12.66 8.28 21.61
CA LYS A 2 -11.89 7.60 22.65
C LYS A 2 -10.38 7.71 22.33
N LYS A 3 -9.53 7.64 23.36
CA LYS A 3 -8.05 7.75 23.19
C LYS A 3 -7.52 6.77 22.13
N ASN A 4 -8.10 5.58 22.04
CA ASN A 4 -7.74 4.55 21.07
C ASN A 4 -8.06 4.95 19.61
N ASP A 5 -9.17 5.70 19.38
CA ASP A 5 -9.54 6.15 18.04
C ASP A 5 -8.53 7.16 17.50
N LYS A 6 -8.02 8.07 18.35
CA LYS A 6 -6.98 9.03 17.98
C LYS A 6 -5.68 8.32 17.58
N ILE A 7 -5.28 7.31 18.35
CA ILE A 7 -4.06 6.51 18.04
C ILE A 7 -4.23 5.83 16.68
N THR A 8 -5.38 5.21 16.43
CA THR A 8 -5.67 4.56 15.14
C THR A 8 -5.58 5.54 13.98
N VAL A 9 -6.21 6.72 14.09
CA VAL A 9 -6.18 7.76 13.06
C VAL A 9 -4.76 8.24 12.75
N ILE A 10 -3.98 8.54 13.79
CA ILE A 10 -2.58 8.99 13.64
C ILE A 10 -1.74 7.89 12.98
N THR A 11 -1.92 6.63 13.40
CA THR A 11 -1.20 5.50 12.82
C THR A 11 -1.54 5.31 11.34
N CYS A 12 -2.81 5.41 10.96
CA CYS A 12 -3.23 5.33 9.55
C CYS A 12 -2.67 6.47 8.70
N ALA A 13 -2.66 7.70 9.22
CA ALA A 13 -2.10 8.84 8.52
C ALA A 13 -0.57 8.72 8.34
N ALA A 14 0.14 8.27 9.38
CA ALA A 14 1.58 8.02 9.32
C ALA A 14 1.90 6.88 8.34
N ALA A 15 1.11 5.82 8.36
CA ALA A 15 1.23 4.69 7.43
C ALA A 15 1.08 5.14 5.97
N PHE A 16 0.04 5.92 5.67
CA PHE A 16 -0.18 6.47 4.33
C PHE A 16 1.00 7.31 3.87
N ALA A 17 1.47 8.24 4.71
CA ALA A 17 2.62 9.11 4.39
C ALA A 17 3.90 8.30 4.13
N LEU A 18 4.19 7.27 4.94
CA LEU A 18 5.34 6.39 4.76
C LEU A 18 5.21 5.56 3.47
N ASN A 19 4.04 5.01 3.16
CA ASN A 19 3.84 4.25 1.92
C ASN A 19 3.97 5.13 0.68
N VAL A 20 3.51 6.39 0.71
CA VAL A 20 3.73 7.35 -0.38
C VAL A 20 5.21 7.68 -0.54
N ALA A 21 5.96 7.83 0.56
CA ALA A 21 7.40 8.04 0.50
C ALA A 21 8.13 6.82 -0.09
N LEU A 22 7.78 5.61 0.34
CA LEU A 22 8.33 4.35 -0.21
C LEU A 22 8.02 4.18 -1.70
N PHE A 23 6.77 4.48 -2.10
CA PHE A 23 6.39 4.52 -3.52
C PHE A 23 7.30 5.46 -4.31
N SER A 24 7.48 6.70 -3.83
CA SER A 24 8.28 7.71 -4.52
C SER A 24 9.74 7.28 -4.68
N VAL A 25 10.35 6.71 -3.64
CA VAL A 25 11.73 6.20 -3.68
C VAL A 25 11.86 5.04 -4.65
N LYS A 26 10.97 4.03 -4.57
CA LYS A 26 10.99 2.88 -5.46
C LYS A 26 10.69 3.26 -6.91
N LEU A 27 9.79 4.20 -7.14
CA LEU A 27 9.49 4.74 -8.47
C LEU A 27 10.74 5.39 -9.08
N TYR A 28 11.40 6.26 -8.32
CA TYR A 28 12.64 6.90 -8.76
C TYR A 28 13.72 5.87 -9.11
N VAL A 29 13.96 4.89 -8.22
CA VAL A 29 14.95 3.83 -8.45
C VAL A 29 14.56 2.97 -9.66
N GLY A 30 13.28 2.59 -9.80
CA GLY A 30 12.78 1.78 -10.90
C GLY A 30 12.99 2.45 -12.27
N LEU A 31 12.70 3.75 -12.35
CA LEU A 31 12.89 4.54 -13.55
C LEU A 31 14.39 4.72 -13.88
N CYS A 32 15.22 5.09 -12.89
CA CYS A 32 16.65 5.31 -13.09
C CYS A 32 17.42 4.02 -13.38
N ALA A 33 17.03 2.90 -12.78
CA ALA A 33 17.63 1.59 -13.04
C ALA A 33 17.11 0.91 -14.31
N ASN A 34 16.06 1.46 -14.93
CA ASN A 34 15.33 0.85 -16.04
C ASN A 34 14.84 -0.57 -15.71
N SER A 35 14.37 -0.79 -14.48
CA SER A 35 13.92 -2.09 -13.98
C SER A 35 12.40 -2.15 -13.86
N ILE A 36 11.75 -2.97 -14.70
CA ILE A 36 10.31 -3.21 -14.64
C ILE A 36 9.90 -3.77 -13.28
N SER A 37 10.68 -4.68 -12.72
CA SER A 37 10.38 -5.31 -11.43
C SER A 37 10.28 -4.27 -10.29
N ILE A 38 11.26 -3.35 -10.20
CA ILE A 38 11.25 -2.30 -9.16
C ILE A 38 10.11 -1.31 -9.43
N TYR A 39 9.85 -0.98 -10.68
CA TYR A 39 8.75 -0.10 -11.06
C TYR A 39 7.39 -0.72 -10.73
N SER A 40 7.19 -2.01 -11.03
CA SER A 40 5.98 -2.76 -10.69
C SER A 40 5.75 -2.80 -9.17
N ASP A 41 6.80 -3.04 -8.38
CA ASP A 41 6.73 -3.03 -6.92
C ASP A 41 6.40 -1.64 -6.35
N ALA A 42 6.91 -0.57 -6.97
CA ALA A 42 6.51 0.79 -6.63
C ALA A 42 5.01 1.02 -6.84
N VAL A 43 4.49 0.68 -8.03
CA VAL A 43 3.07 0.84 -8.37
C VAL A 43 2.18 0.03 -7.42
N ASN A 44 2.60 -1.18 -7.05
CA ASN A 44 1.89 -1.99 -6.07
C ASN A 44 1.80 -1.29 -4.70
N ASN A 45 2.89 -0.71 -4.18
CA ASN A 45 2.86 0.08 -2.94
C ASN A 45 1.90 1.29 -3.03
N MET A 46 1.72 1.88 -4.21
CA MET A 46 0.73 2.94 -4.41
C MET A 46 -0.70 2.42 -4.25
N PHE A 47 -1.02 1.26 -4.87
CA PHE A 47 -2.35 0.65 -4.74
C PHE A 47 -2.67 0.23 -3.31
N ASP A 48 -1.70 -0.28 -2.56
CA ASP A 48 -1.85 -0.61 -1.14
C ASP A 48 -2.18 0.63 -0.32
N SER A 49 -1.48 1.74 -0.59
CA SER A 49 -1.72 3.03 0.07
C SER A 49 -3.13 3.55 -0.20
N LEU A 50 -3.59 3.47 -1.46
CA LEU A 50 -4.94 3.91 -1.85
C LEU A 50 -6.02 3.02 -1.22
N SER A 51 -5.83 1.71 -1.23
CA SER A 51 -6.75 0.76 -0.61
C SER A 51 -6.85 0.95 0.90
N GLY A 52 -5.72 1.16 1.57
CA GLY A 52 -5.68 1.46 3.00
C GLY A 52 -6.37 2.78 3.36
N LEU A 53 -6.16 3.82 2.54
CA LEU A 53 -6.83 5.11 2.71
C LEU A 53 -8.34 4.99 2.53
N ALA A 54 -8.80 4.29 1.50
CA ALA A 54 -10.21 4.07 1.25
C ALA A 54 -10.89 3.29 2.39
N ALA A 55 -10.26 2.20 2.84
CA ALA A 55 -10.75 1.42 3.98
C ALA A 55 -10.85 2.30 5.25
N PHE A 56 -9.86 3.17 5.48
CA PHE A 56 -9.88 4.11 6.60
C PHE A 56 -11.02 5.12 6.50
N ILE A 57 -11.25 5.71 5.31
CA ILE A 57 -12.35 6.67 5.07
C ILE A 57 -13.69 5.99 5.29
N CYS A 58 -13.91 4.79 4.74
CA CYS A 58 -15.12 4.00 4.92
C CYS A 58 -15.38 3.69 6.41
N PHE A 59 -14.34 3.30 7.13
CA PHE A 59 -14.46 3.03 8.58
C PHE A 59 -14.81 4.29 9.38
N ALA A 60 -14.17 5.42 9.11
CA ALA A 60 -14.46 6.68 9.75
C ALA A 60 -15.90 7.14 9.48
N ALA A 61 -16.37 6.96 8.24
CA ALA A 61 -17.76 7.25 7.86
C ALA A 61 -18.76 6.33 8.56
N LEU A 62 -18.45 5.04 8.72
CA LEU A 62 -19.29 4.09 9.48
C LEU A 62 -19.41 4.44 10.97
N LEU A 63 -18.33 4.94 11.57
CA LEU A 63 -18.35 5.40 12.98
C LEU A 63 -19.20 6.67 13.17
N SER A 64 -19.24 7.54 12.17
CA SER A 64 -20.03 8.79 12.19
C SER A 64 -21.50 8.57 11.86
N SER A 65 -21.83 7.43 11.23
CA SER A 65 -23.19 7.18 10.73
C SER A 65 -24.09 6.59 11.80
N SER A 66 -25.21 7.29 12.08
CA SER A 66 -26.24 6.86 13.03
C SER A 66 -27.37 6.05 12.38
N SER A 67 -27.52 6.14 11.05
CA SER A 67 -28.62 5.54 10.27
C SER A 67 -28.20 4.22 9.62
N GLU A 68 -29.05 3.20 9.71
CA GLU A 68 -28.83 1.92 9.03
C GLU A 68 -28.75 2.06 7.49
N GLY A 69 -29.55 2.94 6.90
CA GLY A 69 -29.50 3.24 5.48
C GLY A 69 -28.15 3.81 5.05
N SER A 70 -27.61 4.76 5.79
CA SER A 70 -26.28 5.34 5.51
C SER A 70 -25.18 4.28 5.63
N ARG A 71 -25.24 3.40 6.61
CA ARG A 71 -24.28 2.28 6.78
C ARG A 71 -24.31 1.31 5.59
N ALA A 72 -25.51 1.01 5.07
CA ALA A 72 -25.64 0.16 3.89
C ALA A 72 -25.02 0.80 2.63
N ILE A 73 -25.20 2.11 2.45
CA ILE A 73 -24.61 2.86 1.33
C ILE A 73 -23.08 2.85 1.43
N ILE A 74 -22.50 3.11 2.61
CA ILE A 74 -21.05 3.11 2.82
C ILE A 74 -20.45 1.74 2.51
N LYS A 75 -21.08 0.64 2.98
CA LYS A 75 -20.61 -0.73 2.65
C LYS A 75 -20.67 -1.03 1.15
N LYS A 76 -21.73 -0.59 0.46
CA LYS A 76 -21.80 -0.75 -1.00
C LYS A 76 -20.71 0.04 -1.72
N ALA A 77 -20.44 1.27 -1.27
CA ALA A 77 -19.36 2.10 -1.83
C ALA A 77 -17.98 1.44 -1.61
N GLU A 78 -17.73 0.87 -0.42
CA GLU A 78 -16.50 0.11 -0.12
C GLU A 78 -16.33 -1.09 -1.05
N GLN A 79 -17.41 -1.89 -1.25
CA GLN A 79 -17.39 -3.04 -2.16
C GLN A 79 -17.13 -2.62 -3.60
N PHE A 80 -17.79 -1.55 -4.07
CA PHE A 80 -17.60 -1.02 -5.42
C PHE A 80 -16.15 -0.52 -5.61
N PHE A 81 -15.62 0.22 -4.65
CA PHE A 81 -14.23 0.69 -4.68
C PHE A 81 -13.25 -0.49 -4.73
N SER A 82 -13.46 -1.51 -3.88
CA SER A 82 -12.61 -2.71 -3.86
C SER A 82 -12.65 -3.46 -5.19
N PHE A 83 -13.83 -3.55 -5.82
CA PHE A 83 -13.97 -4.15 -7.15
C PHE A 83 -13.19 -3.36 -8.22
N VAL A 84 -13.37 -2.04 -8.26
CA VAL A 84 -12.64 -1.17 -9.21
C VAL A 84 -11.14 -1.29 -9.02
N MET A 85 -10.65 -1.26 -7.77
CA MET A 85 -9.23 -1.43 -7.47
C MET A 85 -8.70 -2.80 -7.91
N SER A 86 -9.46 -3.87 -7.71
CA SER A 86 -9.07 -5.21 -8.17
C SER A 86 -8.93 -5.28 -9.69
N VAL A 87 -9.81 -4.63 -10.44
CA VAL A 87 -9.74 -4.56 -11.91
C VAL A 87 -8.50 -3.76 -12.34
N ILE A 88 -8.22 -2.63 -11.70
CA ILE A 88 -7.04 -1.81 -12.01
C ILE A 88 -5.75 -2.59 -11.74
N ILE A 89 -5.66 -3.30 -10.60
CA ILE A 89 -4.50 -4.12 -10.24
C ILE A 89 -4.31 -5.25 -11.27
N LEU A 90 -5.39 -5.92 -11.69
CA LEU A 90 -5.34 -6.96 -12.71
C LEU A 90 -4.80 -6.42 -14.05
N LEU A 91 -5.35 -5.31 -14.52
CA LEU A 91 -4.91 -4.68 -15.77
C LEU A 91 -3.44 -4.23 -15.70
N THR A 92 -3.04 -3.67 -14.57
CA THR A 92 -1.65 -3.27 -14.32
C THR A 92 -0.72 -4.48 -14.31
N GLY A 93 -1.12 -5.58 -13.67
CA GLY A 93 -0.38 -6.84 -13.68
C GLY A 93 -0.20 -7.41 -15.09
N LEU A 94 -1.25 -7.39 -15.92
CA LEU A 94 -1.18 -7.80 -17.32
C LEU A 94 -0.24 -6.89 -18.14
N TYR A 95 -0.30 -5.59 -17.92
CA TYR A 95 0.60 -4.63 -18.55
C TYR A 95 2.07 -4.92 -18.22
N PHE A 96 2.40 -5.17 -16.94
CA PHE A 96 3.76 -5.52 -16.53
C PHE A 96 4.20 -6.89 -17.07
N ALA A 97 3.29 -7.87 -17.12
CA ALA A 97 3.56 -9.18 -17.72
C ALA A 97 3.92 -9.03 -19.21
N TYR A 98 3.15 -8.24 -19.96
CA TYR A 98 3.42 -7.94 -21.36
C TYR A 98 4.79 -7.28 -21.54
N ASN A 99 5.11 -6.21 -20.81
CA ASN A 99 6.40 -5.54 -20.89
C ASN A 99 7.58 -6.45 -20.48
N SER A 100 7.35 -7.37 -19.53
CA SER A 100 8.38 -8.33 -19.13
C SER A 100 8.67 -9.35 -20.24
N LEU A 101 7.63 -9.82 -20.94
CA LEU A 101 7.79 -10.66 -22.13
C LEU A 101 8.49 -9.93 -23.26
N GLU A 102 8.13 -8.68 -23.54
CA GLU A 102 8.80 -7.88 -24.56
C GLU A 102 10.30 -7.74 -24.29
N ARG A 103 10.68 -7.51 -23.02
CA ARG A 103 12.10 -7.44 -22.61
C ARG A 103 12.84 -8.77 -22.71
N LEU A 104 12.15 -9.89 -22.71
CA LEU A 104 12.75 -11.19 -22.96
C LEU A 104 13.23 -11.31 -24.41
N PHE A 105 12.44 -10.78 -25.36
CA PHE A 105 12.78 -10.79 -26.79
C PHE A 105 13.69 -9.63 -27.19
N TYR A 106 13.54 -8.47 -26.55
CA TYR A 106 14.31 -7.24 -26.80
C TYR A 106 14.98 -6.76 -25.51
N PRO A 107 16.10 -7.39 -25.11
CA PRO A 107 16.76 -7.05 -23.85
C PRO A 107 17.21 -5.59 -23.81
N THR A 108 16.77 -4.86 -22.79
CA THR A 108 17.25 -3.50 -22.53
C THR A 108 18.23 -3.52 -21.35
N PRO A 109 19.35 -2.76 -21.41
CA PRO A 109 20.33 -2.76 -20.34
C PRO A 109 19.71 -2.22 -19.03
N ILE A 110 19.94 -2.94 -17.94
CA ILE A 110 19.54 -2.53 -16.59
C ILE A 110 20.76 -1.95 -15.89
N SER A 111 20.62 -0.76 -15.32
CA SER A 111 21.70 -0.08 -14.61
C SER A 111 21.69 -0.46 -13.13
N TYR A 112 22.53 -1.42 -12.73
CA TYR A 112 22.72 -1.80 -11.33
C TYR A 112 23.80 -0.93 -10.68
N LEU A 113 23.40 0.25 -10.18
CA LEU A 113 24.29 1.06 -9.34
C LEU A 113 24.12 0.66 -7.88
N THR A 114 25.21 0.49 -7.15
CA THR A 114 25.22 0.12 -5.71
C THR A 114 24.27 1.01 -4.89
N ARG A 115 24.17 2.30 -5.23
CA ARG A 115 23.25 3.24 -4.56
C ARG A 115 21.79 2.84 -4.67
N TYR A 116 21.36 2.25 -5.80
CA TYR A 116 19.96 1.79 -5.96
C TYR A 116 19.68 0.57 -5.09
N LEU A 117 20.64 -0.35 -4.98
CA LEU A 117 20.54 -1.50 -4.11
C LEU A 117 20.44 -1.09 -2.64
N VAL A 118 21.25 -0.13 -2.21
CA VAL A 118 21.17 0.43 -0.85
C VAL A 118 19.79 1.06 -0.58
N MET A 119 19.26 1.85 -1.53
CA MET A 119 17.93 2.44 -1.42
C MET A 119 16.84 1.37 -1.26
N LEU A 120 16.91 0.28 -2.02
CA LEU A 120 15.95 -0.83 -1.92
C LEU A 120 16.05 -1.54 -0.56
N ILE A 121 17.25 -1.82 -0.07
CA ILE A 121 17.43 -2.41 1.27
C ILE A 121 16.82 -1.52 2.35
N VAL A 122 17.01 -0.19 2.25
CA VAL A 122 16.39 0.77 3.18
C VAL A 122 14.87 0.70 3.11
N THR A 123 14.27 0.58 1.92
CA THR A 123 12.80 0.46 1.82
C THR A 123 12.27 -0.81 2.48
N VAL A 124 12.96 -1.93 2.36
CA VAL A 124 12.62 -3.19 3.03
C VAL A 124 12.75 -3.03 4.56
N ALA A 125 13.84 -2.44 5.04
CA ALA A 125 14.04 -2.19 6.46
C ALA A 125 12.92 -1.31 7.05
N VAL A 126 12.51 -0.25 6.33
CA VAL A 126 11.38 0.59 6.74
C VAL A 126 10.08 -0.22 6.84
N LYS A 127 9.79 -1.10 5.90
CA LYS A 127 8.61 -2.00 5.94
C LYS A 127 8.64 -2.92 7.17
N PHE A 128 9.79 -3.47 7.53
CA PHE A 128 9.94 -4.26 8.76
C PHE A 128 9.65 -3.43 10.01
N VAL A 129 10.18 -2.22 10.10
CA VAL A 129 9.89 -1.32 11.23
C VAL A 129 8.41 -0.99 11.31
N MET A 130 7.77 -0.70 10.18
CA MET A 130 6.32 -0.45 10.10
C MET A 130 5.52 -1.66 10.61
N PHE A 131 5.89 -2.88 10.21
CA PHE A 131 5.23 -4.09 10.69
C PHE A 131 5.26 -4.21 12.22
N PHE A 132 6.42 -4.04 12.84
CA PHE A 132 6.54 -4.11 14.30
C PHE A 132 5.77 -2.99 14.99
N ALA A 133 5.79 -1.77 14.42
CA ALA A 133 5.01 -0.65 14.93
C ALA A 133 3.50 -0.94 14.89
N TYR A 134 2.98 -1.43 13.75
CA TYR A 134 1.56 -1.78 13.63
C TYR A 134 1.15 -2.92 14.56
N ARG A 135 2.00 -3.93 14.73
CA ARG A 135 1.77 -5.01 15.68
C ARG A 135 1.70 -4.50 17.12
N GLY A 136 2.55 -3.54 17.48
CA GLY A 136 2.52 -2.87 18.79
C GLY A 136 1.23 -2.09 19.00
N VAL A 137 0.84 -1.27 18.03
CA VAL A 137 -0.39 -0.48 18.08
C VAL A 137 -1.64 -1.36 18.09
N TYR A 138 -1.64 -2.46 17.32
CA TYR A 138 -2.74 -3.44 17.32
C TYR A 138 -2.98 -4.04 18.73
N ARG A 139 -1.92 -4.37 19.46
CA ARG A 139 -2.03 -4.88 20.84
C ARG A 139 -2.70 -3.88 21.79
N ILE A 140 -2.56 -2.58 21.53
CA ILE A 140 -3.11 -1.52 22.38
C ILE A 140 -4.54 -1.16 21.97
N THR A 141 -4.81 -1.12 20.66
CA THR A 141 -6.09 -0.61 20.11
C THR A 141 -7.09 -1.71 19.81
N GLY A 142 -6.64 -2.93 19.51
CA GLY A 142 -7.48 -4.03 19.04
C GLY A 142 -8.16 -3.76 17.68
N SER A 143 -7.74 -2.71 16.95
CA SER A 143 -8.41 -2.28 15.72
C SER A 143 -8.18 -3.26 14.57
N PRO A 144 -9.23 -3.77 13.89
CA PRO A 144 -9.10 -4.69 12.77
C PRO A 144 -8.34 -4.07 11.59
N ILE A 145 -8.43 -2.75 11.38
CA ILE A 145 -7.72 -2.03 10.33
C ILE A 145 -6.21 -2.15 10.52
N ILE A 146 -5.71 -1.93 11.74
CA ILE A 146 -4.28 -2.02 12.05
C ILE A 146 -3.77 -3.45 11.87
N LYS A 147 -4.61 -4.46 12.14
CA LYS A 147 -4.28 -5.86 11.86
C LYS A 147 -4.04 -6.11 10.36
N VAL A 148 -4.90 -5.57 9.51
CA VAL A 148 -4.78 -5.67 8.05
C VAL A 148 -3.52 -4.96 7.57
N MET A 149 -3.24 -3.74 8.06
CA MET A 149 -2.03 -2.98 7.71
C MET A 149 -0.74 -3.69 8.13
N ALA A 150 -0.76 -4.39 9.28
CA ALA A 150 0.37 -5.20 9.71
C ALA A 150 0.60 -6.41 8.79
N ALA A 151 -0.47 -7.09 8.37
CA ALA A 151 -0.38 -8.20 7.43
C ALA A 151 0.13 -7.75 6.06
N ASP A 152 -0.34 -6.62 5.56
CA ASP A 152 0.08 -6.01 4.30
C ASP A 152 1.59 -5.68 4.30
N SER A 153 2.10 -5.11 5.40
CA SER A 153 3.52 -4.78 5.51
C SER A 153 4.46 -5.99 5.42
N ILE A 154 3.99 -7.20 5.75
CA ILE A 154 4.77 -8.44 5.60
C ILE A 154 4.69 -8.99 4.17
N SER A 155 3.55 -8.90 3.52
CA SER A 155 3.37 -9.48 2.18
C SER A 155 4.26 -8.82 1.12
N HIS A 156 4.83 -7.67 1.43
CA HIS A 156 5.70 -6.87 0.54
C HIS A 156 7.16 -6.78 1.00
N CYS A 157 7.57 -7.61 1.97
CA CYS A 157 8.97 -7.82 2.33
C CYS A 157 9.54 -9.06 1.64
#